data_fbf0be39df280ddef9e103a281884e41
#
_entry.id   fbf0be39df280ddef9e103a281884e41
#
_cell.length_a   1.000
_cell.length_b   1.000
_cell.length_c   1.000
_cell.angle_alpha   90.00
_cell.angle_beta   90.00
_cell.angle_gamma   90.00
#
_symmetry.space_group_name_H-M   'P 1'
#
loop_
_entity.id
_entity.type
_entity.pdbx_description
1 polymer ?
#
loop_
_entity_poly.entity_id
_entity_poly.type
_entity_poly.pdbx_seq_one_letter_code
_entity_poly.pdbx_strand_id
1 'polypeptide(L)'
;MTNRTLWLALTASILTACSATAPRTDAELSQAAKQGDGRAQYELARRLATQPDYPNAMHWMQQAAEQSGPLAADQKIRANAAWQVGDWYQAGLGEPKNPMLATQWWQHSARLGNTNASYQLGLMCQEQHQGKLASDCLDWFEQAAKRDHADAQLILARWYSTQPGADTDAVKWLERSAELGNRDAQYLLGERYAQGKGVAKRPDLAQRWNDKAAAQQQPDALLKQARQAAPIHGFAAYQRAANAGSAEAELWLGQAYLAGELVSADPALGRYWLELAAAHGSHEAEYQLSLQQVDREQQIHWLMRAADGGVTRAWFDLAALQQEQGELEQARASYAKAARQGNRAALYAYGEMLRLGQGGKEDYALALKQYRQAAQQGDRMAQYRMGTMREEGLGAPRNRVHAYAWLSLAATEGMPEAVQARDELEAAMTKPEVKQAQKLSEHWFGKMPSPVGKS
;
A
#
# COMPACT_ATOMS: atom_id res chain seq x y z
N MET A 1 15.63 36.74 -82.86
CA MET A 1 16.15 37.96 -82.24
C MET A 1 15.35 38.20 -80.98
N THR A 2 16.07 38.26 -79.87
CA THR A 2 15.70 38.93 -78.61
C THR A 2 14.52 38.41 -77.77
N ASN A 3 14.81 37.70 -76.75
CA ASN A 3 14.56 37.95 -75.34
C ASN A 3 14.72 36.67 -74.52
N ARG A 4 15.96 36.37 -74.22
CA ARG A 4 16.31 35.36 -73.19
C ARG A 4 17.38 36.01 -72.29
N THR A 5 16.96 36.88 -71.35
CA THR A 5 17.81 37.34 -70.25
C THR A 5 16.93 38.17 -69.31
N LEU A 6 16.22 37.52 -68.42
CA LEU A 6 15.59 38.19 -67.21
C LEU A 6 14.83 37.14 -66.32
N TRP A 7 15.45 36.02 -66.07
CA TRP A 7 14.94 35.08 -65.05
C TRP A 7 16.05 34.35 -64.30
N LEU A 8 17.02 35.07 -63.77
CA LEU A 8 18.10 34.47 -62.95
C LEU A 8 18.56 35.43 -61.80
N ALA A 9 17.60 36.15 -61.17
CA ALA A 9 17.93 37.01 -60.03
C ALA A 9 16.88 37.06 -58.93
N LEU A 10 16.11 35.99 -58.70
CA LEU A 10 15.11 35.96 -57.60
C LEU A 10 14.96 34.58 -56.92
N THR A 11 16.01 33.78 -56.87
CA THR A 11 15.99 32.50 -56.11
C THR A 11 17.15 32.36 -55.13
N ALA A 12 17.73 33.47 -54.67
CA ALA A 12 18.88 33.47 -53.75
C ALA A 12 18.56 34.20 -52.41
N SER A 13 17.33 34.18 -51.91
CA SER A 13 16.99 34.89 -50.67
C SER A 13 15.97 34.18 -49.77
N ILE A 14 15.79 32.87 -49.87
CA ILE A 14 14.99 32.11 -48.89
C ILE A 14 15.72 30.80 -48.51
N LEU A 15 16.95 30.92 -48.08
CA LEU A 15 17.73 29.84 -47.46
C LEU A 15 18.67 30.38 -46.35
N THR A 16 18.11 31.23 -45.49
CA THR A 16 18.82 31.69 -44.28
C THR A 16 17.85 31.75 -43.13
N ALA A 17 17.46 30.64 -42.58
CA ALA A 17 16.91 30.55 -41.23
C ALA A 17 16.86 29.11 -40.72
N CYS A 18 18.00 28.42 -40.71
CA CYS A 18 18.29 27.31 -39.83
C CYS A 18 19.82 27.14 -39.73
N SER A 19 20.53 28.24 -39.45
CA SER A 19 21.88 28.13 -38.91
C SER A 19 21.75 27.74 -37.46
N ALA A 20 21.92 26.44 -37.16
CA ALA A 20 22.33 26.03 -35.84
C ALA A 20 23.63 26.82 -35.54
N THR A 21 23.51 27.87 -34.75
CA THR A 21 24.67 28.62 -34.26
C THR A 21 25.60 27.63 -33.60
N ALA A 22 26.85 27.58 -34.03
CA ALA A 22 27.88 26.75 -33.41
C ALA A 22 27.86 26.97 -31.88
N PRO A 23 28.04 25.93 -31.05
CA PRO A 23 28.00 26.08 -29.61
C PRO A 23 29.06 27.11 -29.20
N ARG A 24 28.63 28.19 -28.51
CA ARG A 24 29.52 29.25 -27.99
C ARG A 24 30.62 28.62 -27.14
N THR A 25 31.83 29.11 -27.27
CA THR A 25 32.95 28.73 -26.39
C THR A 25 32.71 29.25 -24.97
N ASP A 26 33.40 28.71 -23.97
CA ASP A 26 33.28 29.17 -22.57
C ASP A 26 33.66 30.66 -22.42
N ALA A 27 34.62 31.16 -23.20
CA ALA A 27 35.02 32.55 -23.23
C ALA A 27 33.90 33.46 -23.78
N GLU A 28 33.25 33.04 -24.89
CA GLU A 28 32.10 33.79 -25.47
C GLU A 28 30.86 33.78 -24.53
N LEU A 29 30.60 32.62 -23.88
CA LEU A 29 29.53 32.56 -22.89
C LEU A 29 29.79 33.44 -21.68
N SER A 30 31.04 33.40 -21.15
CA SER A 30 31.43 34.24 -20.02
C SER A 30 31.32 35.74 -20.37
N GLN A 31 31.72 36.14 -21.58
CA GLN A 31 31.58 37.51 -22.01
C GLN A 31 30.12 37.94 -22.16
N ALA A 32 29.28 37.14 -22.80
CA ALA A 32 27.86 37.41 -22.96
C ALA A 32 27.13 37.44 -21.61
N ALA A 33 27.44 36.52 -20.69
CA ALA A 33 26.86 36.46 -19.34
C ALA A 33 27.19 37.72 -18.54
N LYS A 34 28.44 38.24 -18.62
CA LYS A 34 28.86 39.53 -18.01
C LYS A 34 28.15 40.69 -18.61
N GLN A 35 27.74 40.61 -19.87
CA GLN A 35 26.95 41.66 -20.54
C GLN A 35 25.46 41.60 -20.23
N GLY A 36 25.05 40.64 -19.41
CA GLY A 36 23.66 40.47 -18.98
C GLY A 36 22.79 39.62 -19.89
N ASP A 37 23.38 38.82 -20.81
CA ASP A 37 22.63 37.84 -21.59
C ASP A 37 22.17 36.70 -20.66
N GLY A 38 20.89 36.69 -20.24
CA GLY A 38 20.34 35.71 -19.31
C GLY A 38 20.38 34.29 -19.81
N ARG A 39 20.35 34.06 -21.12
CA ARG A 39 20.51 32.74 -21.71
C ARG A 39 21.96 32.24 -21.60
N ALA A 40 22.91 33.16 -21.85
CA ALA A 40 24.32 32.82 -21.66
C ALA A 40 24.66 32.58 -20.19
N GLN A 41 24.07 33.34 -19.26
CA GLN A 41 24.22 33.09 -17.82
C GLN A 41 23.74 31.69 -17.43
N TYR A 42 22.57 31.28 -17.89
CA TYR A 42 22.03 29.93 -17.65
C TYR A 42 22.93 28.82 -18.21
N GLU A 43 23.38 28.99 -19.46
CA GLU A 43 24.24 28.00 -20.13
C GLU A 43 25.63 27.90 -19.48
N LEU A 44 26.22 29.04 -19.11
CA LEU A 44 27.49 29.10 -18.39
C LEU A 44 27.38 28.40 -17.02
N ALA A 45 26.31 28.70 -16.26
CA ALA A 45 26.06 28.05 -14.97
C ALA A 45 25.97 26.53 -15.10
N ARG A 46 25.28 26.02 -16.12
CA ARG A 46 25.19 24.57 -16.38
C ARG A 46 26.56 23.96 -16.68
N ARG A 47 27.38 24.61 -17.47
CA ARG A 47 28.73 24.12 -17.78
C ARG A 47 29.64 24.11 -16.55
N LEU A 48 29.63 25.18 -15.75
CA LEU A 48 30.37 25.26 -14.50
C LEU A 48 29.96 24.14 -13.52
N ALA A 49 28.68 23.84 -13.45
CA ALA A 49 28.18 22.72 -12.62
C ALA A 49 28.69 21.34 -13.09
N THR A 50 28.99 21.16 -14.39
CA THR A 50 29.63 19.92 -14.88
C THR A 50 31.11 19.78 -14.50
N GLN A 51 31.73 20.91 -14.13
CA GLN A 51 33.16 20.99 -13.70
C GLN A 51 33.29 21.10 -12.17
N PRO A 52 32.34 20.67 -11.38
CA PRO A 52 31.94 20.91 -9.98
C PRO A 52 32.30 22.32 -9.42
N ASP A 53 32.30 23.34 -10.24
CA ASP A 53 32.43 24.73 -9.77
C ASP A 53 31.06 25.31 -9.38
N TYR A 54 30.47 24.72 -8.35
CA TYR A 54 29.13 25.09 -7.88
C TYR A 54 29.00 26.53 -7.36
N PRO A 55 29.98 27.16 -6.68
CA PRO A 55 29.85 28.55 -6.26
C PRO A 55 29.64 29.50 -7.44
N ASN A 56 30.45 29.40 -8.49
CA ASN A 56 30.29 30.21 -9.70
C ASN A 56 29.04 29.82 -10.49
N ALA A 57 28.71 28.53 -10.56
CA ALA A 57 27.49 28.05 -11.18
C ALA A 57 26.25 28.62 -10.49
N MET A 58 26.20 28.63 -9.15
CA MET A 58 25.13 29.21 -8.35
C MET A 58 24.93 30.70 -8.65
N HIS A 59 26.01 31.46 -8.65
CA HIS A 59 25.97 32.89 -8.96
C HIS A 59 25.30 33.15 -10.32
N TRP A 60 25.76 32.52 -11.38
CA TRP A 60 25.20 32.73 -12.71
C TRP A 60 23.78 32.18 -12.87
N MET A 61 23.45 31.07 -12.19
CA MET A 61 22.11 30.52 -12.21
C MET A 61 21.08 31.42 -11.53
N GLN A 62 21.44 32.06 -10.40
CA GLN A 62 20.62 33.05 -9.72
C GLN A 62 20.39 34.27 -10.61
N GLN A 63 21.45 34.81 -11.23
CA GLN A 63 21.35 35.91 -12.16
C GLN A 63 20.39 35.58 -13.32
N ALA A 64 20.50 34.40 -13.92
CA ALA A 64 19.62 34.00 -14.99
C ALA A 64 18.15 33.85 -14.56
N ALA A 65 17.91 33.46 -13.30
CA ALA A 65 16.56 33.28 -12.76
C ALA A 65 15.86 34.64 -12.44
N GLU A 66 16.59 35.61 -11.89
CA GLU A 66 16.05 36.88 -11.36
C GLU A 66 16.01 38.00 -12.39
N GLN A 67 16.84 37.93 -13.41
CA GLN A 67 17.01 39.00 -14.38
C GLN A 67 15.69 39.32 -15.09
N SER A 68 15.44 40.62 -15.25
CA SER A 68 14.32 41.17 -16.00
C SER A 68 14.81 42.14 -17.08
N GLY A 69 14.01 42.41 -18.10
CA GLY A 69 14.34 43.33 -19.19
C GLY A 69 14.67 42.59 -20.50
N PRO A 70 15.16 43.34 -21.53
CA PRO A 70 15.27 42.82 -22.90
C PRO A 70 16.35 41.74 -23.09
N LEU A 71 17.32 41.66 -22.17
CA LEU A 71 18.37 40.61 -22.18
C LEU A 71 18.06 39.45 -21.27
N ALA A 72 16.94 39.47 -20.54
CA ALA A 72 16.51 38.35 -19.69
C ALA A 72 16.26 37.11 -20.54
N ALA A 73 16.60 35.96 -19.98
CA ALA A 73 16.22 34.69 -20.54
C ALA A 73 14.70 34.57 -20.66
N ASP A 74 14.21 33.70 -21.56
CA ASP A 74 12.79 33.41 -21.66
C ASP A 74 12.25 32.85 -20.33
N GLN A 75 10.95 32.94 -20.12
CA GLN A 75 10.29 32.51 -18.87
C GLN A 75 10.60 31.07 -18.51
N LYS A 76 10.71 30.18 -19.50
CA LYS A 76 10.99 28.76 -19.28
C LYS A 76 12.42 28.55 -18.77
N ILE A 77 13.40 29.27 -19.32
CA ILE A 77 14.79 29.19 -18.86
C ILE A 77 14.88 29.76 -17.44
N ARG A 78 14.27 30.90 -17.18
CA ARG A 78 14.24 31.51 -15.83
C ARG A 78 13.58 30.57 -14.80
N ALA A 79 12.49 29.91 -15.16
CA ALA A 79 11.82 28.93 -14.32
C ALA A 79 12.74 27.73 -14.00
N ASN A 80 13.46 27.21 -15.01
CA ASN A 80 14.42 26.13 -14.82
C ASN A 80 15.65 26.56 -14.00
N ALA A 81 16.11 27.80 -14.19
CA ALA A 81 17.19 28.35 -13.39
C ALA A 81 16.82 28.44 -11.91
N ALA A 82 15.65 29.01 -11.62
CA ALA A 82 15.12 29.07 -10.24
C ALA A 82 14.91 27.67 -9.61
N TRP A 83 14.44 26.69 -10.38
CA TRP A 83 14.36 25.32 -9.95
C TRP A 83 15.72 24.76 -9.53
N GLN A 84 16.73 24.91 -10.38
CA GLN A 84 18.08 24.42 -10.13
C GLN A 84 18.75 25.08 -8.93
N VAL A 85 18.54 26.39 -8.72
CA VAL A 85 19.02 27.09 -7.52
C VAL A 85 18.39 26.50 -6.25
N GLY A 86 17.09 26.20 -6.27
CA GLY A 86 16.41 25.54 -5.17
C GLY A 86 17.00 24.15 -4.86
N ASP A 87 17.25 23.34 -5.88
CA ASP A 87 17.88 22.02 -5.75
C ASP A 87 19.29 22.13 -5.14
N TRP A 88 20.07 23.10 -5.56
CA TRP A 88 21.42 23.29 -5.03
C TRP A 88 21.41 23.75 -3.56
N TYR A 89 20.50 24.64 -3.16
CA TYR A 89 20.31 24.97 -1.73
C TYR A 89 19.87 23.76 -0.90
N GLN A 90 19.02 22.89 -1.44
CA GLN A 90 18.59 21.68 -0.74
C GLN A 90 19.73 20.67 -0.57
N ALA A 91 20.59 20.57 -1.58
CA ALA A 91 21.74 19.66 -1.57
C ALA A 91 22.98 20.22 -0.84
N GLY A 92 23.07 21.54 -0.65
CA GLY A 92 24.25 22.23 -0.13
C GLY A 92 25.37 22.34 -1.17
N LEU A 93 25.02 22.53 -2.45
CA LEU A 93 25.96 22.67 -3.54
C LEU A 93 26.18 24.15 -3.88
N GLY A 94 27.43 24.62 -3.79
CA GLY A 94 27.81 26.01 -4.01
C GLY A 94 27.61 26.94 -2.82
N GLU A 95 26.58 26.71 -2.04
CA GLU A 95 26.23 27.37 -0.78
C GLU A 95 25.86 26.34 0.28
N PRO A 96 25.96 26.66 1.58
CA PRO A 96 25.52 25.77 2.65
C PRO A 96 24.05 25.37 2.49
N LYS A 97 23.72 24.11 2.82
CA LYS A 97 22.38 23.57 2.76
C LYS A 97 21.39 24.50 3.49
N ASN A 98 20.37 24.95 2.78
CA ASN A 98 19.34 25.82 3.31
C ASN A 98 17.95 25.48 2.74
N PRO A 99 17.18 24.61 3.43
CA PRO A 99 15.86 24.21 2.97
C PRO A 99 14.85 25.35 2.84
N MET A 100 15.00 26.40 3.63
CA MET A 100 14.12 27.57 3.55
C MET A 100 14.34 28.34 2.24
N LEU A 101 15.60 28.61 1.87
CA LEU A 101 15.93 29.24 0.59
C LEU A 101 15.57 28.32 -0.58
N ALA A 102 15.78 27.00 -0.46
CA ALA A 102 15.34 26.04 -1.47
C ALA A 102 13.83 26.17 -1.75
N THR A 103 13.02 26.23 -0.70
CA THR A 103 11.56 26.40 -0.83
C THR A 103 11.20 27.73 -1.50
N GLN A 104 11.85 28.84 -1.14
CA GLN A 104 11.59 30.14 -1.77
C GLN A 104 11.92 30.13 -3.26
N TRP A 105 13.02 29.51 -3.65
CA TRP A 105 13.42 29.38 -5.04
C TRP A 105 12.48 28.45 -5.83
N TRP A 106 12.02 27.36 -5.25
CA TRP A 106 11.00 26.51 -5.88
C TRP A 106 9.67 27.25 -6.02
N GLN A 107 9.26 28.06 -5.04
CA GLN A 107 8.07 28.93 -5.18
C GLN A 107 8.23 29.96 -6.30
N HIS A 108 9.42 30.54 -6.44
CA HIS A 108 9.72 31.45 -7.56
C HIS A 108 9.63 30.70 -8.90
N SER A 109 10.22 29.53 -9.00
CA SER A 109 10.19 28.65 -10.16
C SER A 109 8.74 28.24 -10.53
N ALA A 110 7.95 27.86 -9.56
CA ALA A 110 6.53 27.50 -9.75
C ALA A 110 5.69 28.67 -10.28
N ARG A 111 5.91 29.88 -9.75
CA ARG A 111 5.27 31.10 -10.27
C ARG A 111 5.63 31.37 -11.73
N LEU A 112 6.85 31.07 -12.14
CA LEU A 112 7.29 31.15 -13.53
C LEU A 112 6.76 29.98 -14.39
N GLY A 113 6.09 28.99 -13.79
CA GLY A 113 5.41 27.91 -14.49
C GLY A 113 6.17 26.60 -14.58
N ASN A 114 7.21 26.41 -13.77
CA ASN A 114 7.89 25.12 -13.69
C ASN A 114 7.00 24.10 -12.97
N THR A 115 6.64 23.02 -13.67
CA THR A 115 5.74 21.98 -13.15
C THR A 115 6.39 21.11 -12.09
N ASN A 116 7.70 20.85 -12.22
CA ASN A 116 8.45 20.08 -11.22
C ASN A 116 8.52 20.83 -9.88
N ALA A 117 8.69 22.18 -9.94
CA ALA A 117 8.70 22.99 -8.74
C ALA A 117 7.34 22.97 -8.01
N SER A 118 6.25 23.09 -8.75
CA SER A 118 4.90 22.97 -8.16
C SER A 118 4.68 21.57 -7.56
N TYR A 119 5.09 20.51 -8.26
CA TYR A 119 4.99 19.14 -7.76
C TYR A 119 5.81 18.93 -6.48
N GLN A 120 7.06 19.40 -6.45
CA GLN A 120 7.95 19.30 -5.29
C GLN A 120 7.39 20.05 -4.07
N LEU A 121 6.84 21.24 -4.27
CA LEU A 121 6.18 22.00 -3.21
C LEU A 121 4.95 21.25 -2.66
N GLY A 122 4.20 20.57 -3.52
CA GLY A 122 3.10 19.72 -3.11
C GLY A 122 3.57 18.53 -2.24
N LEU A 123 4.67 17.87 -2.62
CA LEU A 123 5.26 16.79 -1.83
C LEU A 123 5.76 17.27 -0.46
N MET A 124 6.45 18.41 -0.41
CA MET A 124 6.91 18.99 0.86
C MET A 124 5.75 19.39 1.78
N CYS A 125 4.71 19.98 1.21
CA CYS A 125 3.49 20.30 1.94
C CYS A 125 2.87 19.02 2.53
N GLN A 126 2.76 17.96 1.74
CA GLN A 126 2.24 16.67 2.20
C GLN A 126 3.10 16.06 3.33
N GLU A 127 4.42 16.17 3.24
CA GLU A 127 5.34 15.72 4.30
C GLU A 127 5.12 16.49 5.60
N GLN A 128 4.96 17.82 5.55
CA GLN A 128 4.64 18.67 6.71
C GLN A 128 3.31 18.28 7.37
N HIS A 129 2.34 17.80 6.59
CA HIS A 129 1.07 17.26 7.06
C HIS A 129 1.10 15.76 7.36
N GLN A 130 2.28 15.18 7.66
CA GLN A 130 2.47 13.77 8.02
C GLN A 130 1.94 12.80 6.96
N GLY A 131 2.15 13.11 5.70
CA GLY A 131 1.69 12.32 4.56
C GLY A 131 0.23 12.55 4.15
N LYS A 132 -0.53 13.35 4.89
CA LYS A 132 -1.91 13.68 4.53
C LYS A 132 -1.96 14.75 3.44
N LEU A 133 -2.85 14.56 2.49
CA LEU A 133 -3.06 15.51 1.41
C LEU A 133 -4.07 16.59 1.88
N ALA A 134 -3.54 17.67 2.44
CA ALA A 134 -4.31 18.83 2.86
C ALA A 134 -4.69 19.73 1.66
N SER A 135 -5.67 20.62 1.83
CA SER A 135 -6.21 21.45 0.75
C SER A 135 -5.14 22.39 0.13
N ASP A 136 -4.26 22.94 0.93
CA ASP A 136 -3.16 23.79 0.49
C ASP A 136 -2.11 23.03 -0.33
N CYS A 137 -1.92 21.74 -0.04
CA CYS A 137 -1.07 20.87 -0.83
C CYS A 137 -1.69 20.55 -2.20
N LEU A 138 -3.02 20.41 -2.26
CA LEU A 138 -3.74 20.18 -3.51
C LEU A 138 -3.52 21.30 -4.53
N ASP A 139 -3.49 22.56 -4.11
CA ASP A 139 -3.28 23.69 -5.01
C ASP A 139 -1.96 23.58 -5.79
N TRP A 140 -0.91 23.10 -5.14
CA TRP A 140 0.38 22.86 -5.79
C TRP A 140 0.33 21.72 -6.79
N PHE A 141 -0.31 20.61 -6.43
CA PHE A 141 -0.49 19.49 -7.36
C PHE A 141 -1.40 19.85 -8.52
N GLU A 142 -2.45 20.64 -8.31
CA GLU A 142 -3.30 21.14 -9.39
C GLU A 142 -2.55 22.05 -10.36
N GLN A 143 -1.68 22.93 -9.86
CA GLN A 143 -0.85 23.75 -10.74
C GLN A 143 0.06 22.92 -11.63
N ALA A 144 0.69 21.88 -11.08
CA ALA A 144 1.52 20.96 -11.84
C ALA A 144 0.68 20.13 -12.83
N ALA A 145 -0.44 19.56 -12.38
CA ALA A 145 -1.30 18.68 -13.18
C ALA A 145 -1.95 19.39 -14.38
N LYS A 146 -2.38 20.65 -14.21
CA LYS A 146 -2.93 21.48 -15.29
C LYS A 146 -1.92 21.79 -16.39
N ARG A 147 -0.62 21.60 -16.11
CA ARG A 147 0.50 21.79 -17.05
C ARG A 147 1.16 20.46 -17.41
N ASP A 148 0.39 19.40 -17.43
CA ASP A 148 0.76 18.04 -17.88
C ASP A 148 1.89 17.38 -17.10
N HIS A 149 1.95 17.59 -15.77
CA HIS A 149 2.81 16.79 -14.90
C HIS A 149 2.11 15.47 -14.55
N ALA A 150 2.56 14.36 -15.13
CA ALA A 150 1.90 13.07 -15.04
C ALA A 150 1.74 12.55 -13.60
N ASP A 151 2.78 12.69 -12.75
CA ASP A 151 2.69 12.23 -11.36
C ASP A 151 1.74 13.09 -10.52
N ALA A 152 1.69 14.40 -10.75
CA ALA A 152 0.72 15.27 -10.09
C ALA A 152 -0.72 14.91 -10.48
N GLN A 153 -0.95 14.59 -11.76
CA GLN A 153 -2.25 14.10 -12.24
C GLN A 153 -2.64 12.78 -11.58
N LEU A 154 -1.70 11.87 -11.38
CA LEU A 154 -1.92 10.61 -10.64
C LEU A 154 -2.29 10.87 -9.18
N ILE A 155 -1.61 11.82 -8.49
CA ILE A 155 -1.95 12.18 -7.11
C ILE A 155 -3.37 12.72 -7.02
N LEU A 156 -3.76 13.65 -7.92
CA LEU A 156 -5.12 14.16 -7.97
C LEU A 156 -6.14 13.05 -8.24
N ALA A 157 -5.85 12.14 -9.17
CA ALA A 157 -6.72 11.01 -9.46
C ALA A 157 -6.95 10.11 -8.23
N ARG A 158 -5.89 9.84 -7.47
CA ARG A 158 -5.97 9.08 -6.22
C ARG A 158 -6.81 9.83 -5.18
N TRP A 159 -6.61 11.13 -5.03
CA TRP A 159 -7.39 11.95 -4.12
C TRP A 159 -8.87 11.96 -4.48
N TYR A 160 -9.23 12.23 -5.75
CA TYR A 160 -10.62 12.18 -6.21
C TYR A 160 -11.25 10.79 -6.02
N SER A 161 -10.45 9.72 -6.10
CA SER A 161 -10.91 8.34 -5.84
C SER A 161 -11.38 8.10 -4.41
N THR A 162 -10.96 8.94 -3.46
CA THR A 162 -11.38 8.89 -2.05
C THR A 162 -12.59 9.78 -1.75
N GLN A 163 -12.98 10.66 -2.69
CA GLN A 163 -14.09 11.59 -2.49
C GLN A 163 -15.42 10.97 -2.95
N PRO A 164 -16.47 11.03 -2.15
CA PRO A 164 -17.78 10.51 -2.55
C PRO A 164 -18.29 11.16 -3.85
N GLY A 165 -18.65 10.34 -4.83
CA GLY A 165 -19.22 10.79 -6.10
C GLY A 165 -18.23 11.36 -7.14
N ALA A 166 -16.93 11.42 -6.84
CA ALA A 166 -15.93 12.02 -7.71
C ALA A 166 -15.18 10.99 -8.61
N ASP A 167 -15.69 9.78 -8.75
CA ASP A 167 -15.04 8.74 -9.55
C ASP A 167 -14.82 9.14 -11.02
N THR A 168 -15.73 9.93 -11.60
CA THR A 168 -15.56 10.45 -12.98
C THR A 168 -14.39 11.42 -13.09
N ASP A 169 -14.18 12.27 -12.09
CA ASP A 169 -13.06 13.21 -12.09
C ASP A 169 -11.73 12.48 -11.85
N ALA A 170 -11.74 11.45 -11.01
CA ALA A 170 -10.60 10.55 -10.85
C ALA A 170 -10.19 9.91 -12.21
N VAL A 171 -11.17 9.42 -12.99
CA VAL A 171 -10.89 8.83 -14.30
C VAL A 171 -10.31 9.86 -15.27
N LYS A 172 -10.83 11.08 -15.33
CA LYS A 172 -10.29 12.14 -16.21
C LYS A 172 -8.80 12.42 -15.94
N TRP A 173 -8.40 12.45 -14.65
CA TRP A 173 -7.00 12.65 -14.29
C TRP A 173 -6.15 11.41 -14.59
N LEU A 174 -6.71 10.19 -14.39
CA LEU A 174 -6.02 8.96 -14.77
C LEU A 174 -5.78 8.90 -16.29
N GLU A 175 -6.75 9.27 -17.11
CA GLU A 175 -6.61 9.29 -18.56
C GLU A 175 -5.46 10.19 -18.99
N ARG A 176 -5.41 11.43 -18.49
CA ARG A 176 -4.33 12.36 -18.81
C ARG A 176 -2.95 11.84 -18.38
N SER A 177 -2.84 11.35 -17.15
CA SER A 177 -1.60 10.80 -16.62
C SER A 177 -1.14 9.55 -17.39
N ALA A 178 -2.07 8.66 -17.73
CA ALA A 178 -1.80 7.44 -18.50
C ALA A 178 -1.38 7.73 -19.95
N GLU A 179 -1.97 8.76 -20.57
CA GLU A 179 -1.60 9.23 -21.93
C GLU A 179 -0.18 9.82 -21.94
N LEU A 180 0.22 10.49 -20.87
CA LEU A 180 1.60 10.99 -20.67
C LEU A 180 2.60 9.88 -20.31
N GLY A 181 2.14 8.63 -20.23
CA GLY A 181 3.00 7.46 -20.05
C GLY A 181 3.21 7.03 -18.60
N ASN A 182 2.53 7.61 -17.62
CA ASN A 182 2.67 7.17 -16.23
C ASN A 182 2.13 5.72 -16.07
N ARG A 183 3.02 4.79 -15.74
CA ARG A 183 2.72 3.36 -15.68
C ARG A 183 1.68 3.00 -14.62
N ASP A 184 1.68 3.71 -13.47
CA ASP A 184 0.73 3.44 -12.39
C ASP A 184 -0.66 3.96 -12.73
N ALA A 185 -0.73 5.12 -13.40
CA ALA A 185 -1.99 5.63 -13.93
C ALA A 185 -2.56 4.72 -15.02
N GLN A 186 -1.73 4.15 -15.89
CA GLN A 186 -2.16 3.17 -16.89
C GLN A 186 -2.79 1.94 -16.25
N TYR A 187 -2.15 1.39 -15.22
CA TYR A 187 -2.71 0.26 -14.48
C TYR A 187 -4.04 0.62 -13.80
N LEU A 188 -4.08 1.73 -13.04
CA LEU A 188 -5.28 2.16 -12.35
C LEU A 188 -6.44 2.47 -13.32
N LEU A 189 -6.15 3.06 -14.47
CA LEU A 189 -7.14 3.30 -15.51
C LEU A 189 -7.70 1.97 -16.08
N GLY A 190 -6.83 0.99 -16.30
CA GLY A 190 -7.22 -0.36 -16.67
C GLY A 190 -8.19 -0.98 -15.66
N GLU A 191 -7.93 -0.82 -14.35
CA GLU A 191 -8.82 -1.29 -13.28
C GLU A 191 -10.18 -0.55 -13.28
N ARG A 192 -10.19 0.77 -13.55
CA ARG A 192 -11.43 1.56 -13.67
C ARG A 192 -12.30 1.06 -14.82
N TYR A 193 -11.72 0.78 -16.00
CA TYR A 193 -12.44 0.20 -17.12
C TYR A 193 -12.91 -1.24 -16.87
N ALA A 194 -12.15 -2.04 -16.13
CA ALA A 194 -12.54 -3.41 -15.76
C ALA A 194 -13.77 -3.43 -14.83
N GLN A 195 -13.80 -2.50 -13.87
CA GLN A 195 -14.87 -2.42 -12.85
C GLN A 195 -16.08 -1.60 -13.31
N GLY A 196 -15.91 -0.68 -14.27
CA GLY A 196 -16.94 0.30 -14.64
C GLY A 196 -17.08 1.42 -13.60
N LYS A 197 -16.01 1.75 -12.87
CA LYS A 197 -16.03 2.73 -11.78
C LYS A 197 -15.64 4.12 -12.28
N GLY A 198 -16.59 5.04 -12.32
CA GLY A 198 -16.43 6.39 -12.88
C GLY A 198 -16.38 6.44 -14.41
N VAL A 199 -16.50 5.30 -15.08
CA VAL A 199 -16.47 5.13 -16.54
C VAL A 199 -17.27 3.90 -16.93
N ALA A 200 -17.78 3.81 -18.17
CA ALA A 200 -18.44 2.61 -18.65
C ALA A 200 -17.48 1.40 -18.65
N LYS A 201 -17.98 0.24 -18.21
CA LYS A 201 -17.19 -1.00 -18.20
C LYS A 201 -16.75 -1.39 -19.61
N ARG A 202 -15.45 -1.50 -19.85
CA ARG A 202 -14.83 -1.79 -21.14
C ARG A 202 -13.64 -2.72 -20.97
N PRO A 203 -13.86 -4.05 -20.99
CA PRO A 203 -12.78 -5.04 -20.79
C PRO A 203 -11.66 -4.94 -21.83
N ASP A 204 -11.98 -4.55 -23.04
CA ASP A 204 -11.02 -4.34 -24.13
C ASP A 204 -10.03 -3.20 -23.82
N LEU A 205 -10.53 -2.08 -23.31
CA LEU A 205 -9.69 -0.95 -22.86
C LEU A 205 -8.91 -1.30 -21.59
N ALA A 206 -9.55 -2.02 -20.67
CA ALA A 206 -8.90 -2.49 -19.46
C ALA A 206 -7.64 -3.32 -19.78
N GLN A 207 -7.77 -4.28 -20.71
CA GLN A 207 -6.63 -5.10 -21.13
C GLN A 207 -5.54 -4.26 -21.79
N ARG A 208 -5.89 -3.37 -22.72
CA ARG A 208 -4.92 -2.51 -23.41
C ARG A 208 -4.10 -1.65 -22.46
N TRP A 209 -4.75 -1.04 -21.46
CA TRP A 209 -4.05 -0.21 -20.47
C TRP A 209 -3.17 -1.04 -19.53
N ASN A 210 -3.66 -2.20 -19.09
CA ASN A 210 -2.86 -3.12 -18.31
C ASN A 210 -1.62 -3.63 -19.07
N ASP A 211 -1.75 -3.92 -20.37
CA ASP A 211 -0.62 -4.34 -21.21
C ASP A 211 0.42 -3.23 -21.36
N LYS A 212 -0.02 -1.97 -21.54
CA LYS A 212 0.90 -0.82 -21.55
C LYS A 212 1.64 -0.66 -20.24
N ALA A 213 0.94 -0.79 -19.10
CA ALA A 213 1.55 -0.72 -17.78
C ALA A 213 2.56 -1.86 -17.56
N ALA A 214 2.21 -3.08 -17.93
CA ALA A 214 3.08 -4.25 -17.82
C ALA A 214 4.34 -4.12 -18.71
N ALA A 215 4.22 -3.54 -19.89
CA ALA A 215 5.36 -3.25 -20.77
C ALA A 215 6.37 -2.28 -20.12
N GLN A 216 5.90 -1.42 -19.22
CA GLN A 216 6.73 -0.51 -18.41
C GLN A 216 7.12 -1.10 -17.03
N GLN A 217 7.01 -2.42 -16.86
CA GLN A 217 7.33 -3.11 -15.61
C GLN A 217 6.52 -2.59 -14.40
N GLN A 218 5.24 -2.30 -14.60
CA GLN A 218 4.34 -1.99 -13.49
C GLN A 218 4.01 -3.29 -12.73
N PRO A 219 4.30 -3.38 -11.40
CA PRO A 219 4.26 -4.65 -10.66
C PRO A 219 2.90 -5.35 -10.66
N ASP A 220 1.82 -4.60 -10.39
CA ASP A 220 0.47 -5.17 -10.30
C ASP A 220 -0.08 -5.60 -11.67
N ALA A 221 0.32 -4.88 -12.74
CA ALA A 221 -0.03 -5.27 -14.10
C ALA A 221 0.66 -6.58 -14.50
N LEU A 222 1.93 -6.74 -14.15
CA LEU A 222 2.67 -8.00 -14.34
C LEU A 222 2.09 -9.13 -13.49
N LEU A 223 1.73 -8.87 -12.23
CA LEU A 223 1.07 -9.84 -11.38
C LEU A 223 -0.28 -10.29 -11.98
N LYS A 224 -1.05 -9.36 -12.51
CA LYS A 224 -2.31 -9.68 -13.18
C LYS A 224 -2.10 -10.59 -14.40
N GLN A 225 -1.06 -10.33 -15.20
CA GLN A 225 -0.66 -11.22 -16.27
C GLN A 225 -0.22 -12.60 -15.76
N ALA A 226 0.52 -12.65 -14.64
CA ALA A 226 0.97 -13.89 -14.02
C ALA A 226 -0.21 -14.76 -13.56
N ARG A 227 -1.23 -14.17 -12.94
CA ARG A 227 -2.45 -14.87 -12.53
C ARG A 227 -3.27 -15.42 -13.70
N GLN A 228 -3.16 -14.83 -14.88
CA GLN A 228 -3.85 -15.25 -16.11
C GLN A 228 -3.02 -16.25 -16.93
N ALA A 229 -1.74 -16.40 -16.62
CA ALA A 229 -0.85 -17.29 -17.35
C ALA A 229 -1.25 -18.76 -17.16
N ALA A 230 -1.07 -19.57 -18.22
CA ALA A 230 -1.22 -21.00 -18.10
C ALA A 230 -0.23 -21.58 -17.06
N PRO A 231 -0.57 -22.67 -16.35
CA PRO A 231 0.28 -23.20 -15.26
C PRO A 231 1.74 -23.41 -15.62
N ILE A 232 2.02 -23.84 -16.84
CA ILE A 232 3.39 -24.06 -17.34
C ILE A 232 4.23 -22.78 -17.47
N HIS A 233 3.59 -21.61 -17.61
CA HIS A 233 4.25 -20.31 -17.71
C HIS A 233 4.09 -19.47 -16.45
N GLY A 234 3.34 -19.96 -15.48
CA GLY A 234 2.99 -19.24 -14.27
C GLY A 234 4.23 -18.82 -13.47
N PHE A 235 5.15 -19.77 -13.22
CA PHE A 235 6.35 -19.48 -12.43
C PHE A 235 7.21 -18.32 -13.02
N ALA A 236 7.51 -18.38 -14.32
CA ALA A 236 8.28 -17.31 -14.96
C ALA A 236 7.55 -15.96 -14.99
N ALA A 237 6.22 -15.98 -15.05
CA ALA A 237 5.40 -14.77 -15.00
C ALA A 237 5.39 -14.16 -13.59
N TYR A 238 5.25 -14.97 -12.54
CA TYR A 238 5.39 -14.52 -11.15
C TYR A 238 6.79 -14.00 -10.85
N GLN A 239 7.83 -14.64 -11.39
CA GLN A 239 9.21 -14.18 -11.23
C GLN A 239 9.42 -12.79 -11.84
N ARG A 240 8.83 -12.50 -13.02
CA ARG A 240 8.89 -11.15 -13.62
C ARG A 240 8.18 -10.12 -12.75
N ALA A 241 7.02 -10.44 -12.21
CA ALA A 241 6.27 -9.55 -11.34
C ALA A 241 7.02 -9.28 -10.03
N ALA A 242 7.63 -10.32 -9.43
CA ALA A 242 8.45 -10.21 -8.22
C ALA A 242 9.70 -9.34 -8.46
N ASN A 243 10.41 -9.57 -9.58
CA ASN A 243 11.56 -8.75 -9.97
C ASN A 243 11.21 -7.27 -10.21
N ALA A 244 9.95 -6.98 -10.51
CA ALA A 244 9.43 -5.62 -10.64
C ALA A 244 8.99 -5.02 -9.29
N GLY A 245 9.04 -5.78 -8.17
CA GLY A 245 8.69 -5.34 -6.82
C GLY A 245 7.24 -5.60 -6.43
N SER A 246 6.58 -6.60 -7.03
CA SER A 246 5.26 -7.03 -6.57
C SER A 246 5.36 -7.87 -5.30
N ALA A 247 5.01 -7.31 -4.15
CA ALA A 247 5.04 -7.99 -2.86
C ALA A 247 4.26 -9.31 -2.85
N GLU A 248 3.14 -9.40 -3.58
CA GLU A 248 2.36 -10.63 -3.69
C GLU A 248 3.08 -11.68 -4.55
N ALA A 249 3.74 -11.28 -5.63
CA ALA A 249 4.52 -12.21 -6.45
C ALA A 249 5.78 -12.70 -5.70
N GLU A 250 6.41 -11.83 -4.93
CA GLU A 250 7.53 -12.18 -4.05
C GLU A 250 7.11 -13.18 -2.97
N LEU A 251 5.97 -12.95 -2.30
CA LEU A 251 5.38 -13.89 -1.35
C LEU A 251 5.13 -15.26 -2.01
N TRP A 252 4.54 -15.25 -3.21
CA TRP A 252 4.26 -16.48 -3.94
C TRP A 252 5.54 -17.25 -4.28
N LEU A 253 6.60 -16.56 -4.75
CA LEU A 253 7.90 -17.19 -5.01
C LEU A 253 8.53 -17.75 -3.73
N GLY A 254 8.47 -17.00 -2.63
CA GLY A 254 8.92 -17.45 -1.32
C GLY A 254 8.30 -18.77 -0.92
N GLN A 255 6.98 -18.87 -1.04
CA GLN A 255 6.22 -20.09 -0.76
C GLN A 255 6.57 -21.23 -1.73
N ALA A 256 6.70 -20.94 -3.02
CA ALA A 256 7.03 -21.94 -4.04
C ALA A 256 8.42 -22.58 -3.80
N TYR A 257 9.43 -21.79 -3.44
CA TYR A 257 10.76 -22.30 -3.10
C TYR A 257 10.79 -23.05 -1.76
N LEU A 258 9.96 -22.68 -0.79
CA LEU A 258 9.85 -23.42 0.46
C LEU A 258 9.14 -24.75 0.28
N ALA A 259 8.07 -24.78 -0.52
CA ALA A 259 7.29 -26.01 -0.76
C ALA A 259 8.01 -27.02 -1.67
N GLY A 260 8.78 -26.56 -2.64
CA GLY A 260 9.49 -27.41 -3.58
C GLY A 260 8.60 -28.14 -4.59
N GLU A 261 7.35 -27.70 -4.77
CA GLU A 261 6.36 -28.40 -5.63
C GLU A 261 6.51 -28.01 -7.12
N LEU A 262 6.82 -26.75 -7.39
CA LEU A 262 6.92 -26.20 -8.75
C LEU A 262 8.37 -26.03 -9.22
N VAL A 263 9.28 -25.91 -8.27
CA VAL A 263 10.74 -25.78 -8.44
C VAL A 263 11.41 -26.58 -7.35
N SER A 264 12.69 -26.92 -7.53
CA SER A 264 13.45 -27.58 -6.47
C SER A 264 13.42 -26.72 -5.21
N ALA A 265 13.17 -27.35 -4.05
CA ALA A 265 13.14 -26.67 -2.78
C ALA A 265 14.47 -25.95 -2.52
N ASP A 266 14.40 -24.69 -2.20
CA ASP A 266 15.51 -23.83 -1.79
C ASP A 266 15.04 -22.93 -0.63
N PRO A 267 15.19 -23.36 0.63
CA PRO A 267 14.74 -22.60 1.78
C PRO A 267 15.44 -21.23 1.91
N ALA A 268 16.70 -21.11 1.46
CA ALA A 268 17.43 -19.86 1.52
C ALA A 268 16.84 -18.82 0.55
N LEU A 269 16.59 -19.25 -0.70
CA LEU A 269 15.95 -18.44 -1.71
C LEU A 269 14.48 -18.14 -1.37
N GLY A 270 13.77 -19.12 -0.79
CA GLY A 270 12.42 -18.94 -0.28
C GLY A 270 12.35 -17.84 0.79
N ARG A 271 13.26 -17.88 1.77
CA ARG A 271 13.40 -16.83 2.79
C ARG A 271 13.72 -15.46 2.20
N TYR A 272 14.67 -15.40 1.27
CA TYR A 272 15.03 -14.16 0.58
C TYR A 272 13.81 -13.47 -0.05
N TRP A 273 12.99 -14.22 -0.79
CA TRP A 273 11.78 -13.68 -1.40
C TRP A 273 10.73 -13.23 -0.36
N LEU A 274 10.58 -13.96 0.76
CA LEU A 274 9.72 -13.53 1.85
C LEU A 274 10.21 -12.25 2.52
N GLU A 275 11.51 -12.07 2.69
CA GLU A 275 12.10 -10.85 3.25
C GLU A 275 11.86 -9.64 2.32
N LEU A 276 11.99 -9.81 1.00
CA LEU A 276 11.63 -8.79 0.02
C LEU A 276 10.13 -8.45 0.09
N ALA A 277 9.27 -9.47 0.10
CA ALA A 277 7.83 -9.27 0.20
C ALA A 277 7.45 -8.48 1.47
N ALA A 278 8.08 -8.80 2.61
CA ALA A 278 7.89 -8.09 3.87
C ALA A 278 8.39 -6.64 3.79
N ALA A 279 9.52 -6.39 3.13
CA ALA A 279 10.05 -5.06 2.89
C ALA A 279 9.13 -4.21 1.99
N HIS A 280 8.42 -4.86 1.06
CA HIS A 280 7.41 -4.24 0.21
C HIS A 280 5.99 -4.23 0.82
N GLY A 281 5.87 -4.54 2.13
CA GLY A 281 4.64 -4.37 2.89
C GLY A 281 3.71 -5.59 2.92
N SER A 282 4.20 -6.79 2.57
CA SER A 282 3.42 -8.01 2.70
C SER A 282 3.41 -8.51 4.16
N HIS A 283 2.37 -8.20 4.91
CA HIS A 283 2.21 -8.69 6.28
C HIS A 283 2.02 -10.21 6.35
N GLU A 284 1.54 -10.82 5.29
CA GLU A 284 1.49 -12.29 5.16
C GLU A 284 2.90 -12.89 5.08
N ALA A 285 3.85 -12.23 4.37
CA ALA A 285 5.25 -12.64 4.34
C ALA A 285 5.90 -12.50 5.72
N GLU A 286 5.60 -11.44 6.47
CA GLU A 286 6.05 -11.26 7.86
C GLU A 286 5.58 -12.43 8.75
N TYR A 287 4.32 -12.84 8.58
CA TYR A 287 3.79 -14.01 9.28
C TYR A 287 4.54 -15.31 8.86
N GLN A 288 4.76 -15.52 7.58
CA GLN A 288 5.50 -16.70 7.10
C GLN A 288 6.94 -16.71 7.61
N LEU A 289 7.60 -15.54 7.70
CA LEU A 289 8.93 -15.43 8.28
C LEU A 289 8.93 -15.78 9.79
N SER A 290 7.88 -15.41 10.53
CA SER A 290 7.77 -15.77 11.94
C SER A 290 7.76 -17.30 12.18
N LEU A 291 7.13 -18.05 11.27
CA LEU A 291 7.06 -19.50 11.37
C LEU A 291 8.41 -20.20 11.12
N GLN A 292 9.38 -19.51 10.52
CA GLN A 292 10.71 -20.02 10.21
C GLN A 292 11.76 -19.64 11.26
N GLN A 293 11.40 -18.82 12.26
CA GLN A 293 12.33 -18.37 13.27
C GLN A 293 12.52 -19.43 14.35
N VAL A 294 13.77 -19.72 14.68
CA VAL A 294 14.18 -20.52 15.84
C VAL A 294 14.33 -19.63 17.07
N ASP A 295 14.79 -18.39 16.86
CA ASP A 295 14.90 -17.38 17.91
C ASP A 295 13.53 -16.79 18.23
N ARG A 296 13.16 -16.91 19.51
CA ARG A 296 11.87 -16.44 20.05
C ARG A 296 11.68 -14.92 19.95
N GLU A 297 12.72 -14.14 20.17
CA GLU A 297 12.62 -12.67 20.08
C GLU A 297 12.33 -12.25 18.64
N GLN A 298 13.03 -12.84 17.67
CA GLN A 298 12.77 -12.61 16.25
C GLN A 298 11.40 -13.11 15.83
N GLN A 299 10.94 -14.25 16.34
CA GLN A 299 9.61 -14.78 16.07
C GLN A 299 8.53 -13.80 16.55
N ILE A 300 8.64 -13.30 17.78
CA ILE A 300 7.73 -12.30 18.36
C ILE A 300 7.75 -11.02 17.54
N HIS A 301 8.94 -10.54 17.15
CA HIS A 301 9.07 -9.35 16.32
C HIS A 301 8.29 -9.45 15.00
N TRP A 302 8.46 -10.54 14.27
CA TRP A 302 7.74 -10.77 13.01
C TRP A 302 6.24 -10.95 13.22
N LEU A 303 5.83 -11.69 14.28
CA LEU A 303 4.41 -11.84 14.63
C LEU A 303 3.75 -10.50 14.97
N MET A 304 4.42 -9.62 15.69
CA MET A 304 3.90 -8.29 16.02
C MET A 304 3.67 -7.46 14.76
N ARG A 305 4.63 -7.43 13.84
CA ARG A 305 4.51 -6.72 12.57
C ARG A 305 3.36 -7.25 11.72
N ALA A 306 3.29 -8.56 11.55
CA ALA A 306 2.20 -9.22 10.82
C ALA A 306 0.83 -8.94 11.44
N ALA A 307 0.74 -8.99 12.77
CA ALA A 307 -0.47 -8.77 13.53
C ALA A 307 -0.96 -7.32 13.43
N ASP A 308 -0.06 -6.34 13.58
CA ASP A 308 -0.37 -4.92 13.41
C ASP A 308 -0.76 -4.61 11.95
N GLY A 309 -0.22 -5.35 10.99
CA GLY A 309 -0.59 -5.31 9.58
C GLY A 309 -1.92 -5.99 9.24
N GLY A 310 -2.62 -6.56 10.24
CA GLY A 310 -3.96 -7.13 10.07
C GLY A 310 -4.03 -8.64 9.87
N VAL A 311 -2.93 -9.37 9.98
CA VAL A 311 -2.94 -10.84 9.95
C VAL A 311 -3.49 -11.38 11.27
N THR A 312 -4.77 -11.69 11.30
CA THR A 312 -5.52 -12.07 12.53
C THR A 312 -4.89 -13.25 13.27
N ARG A 313 -4.41 -14.26 12.54
CA ARG A 313 -3.76 -15.45 13.14
C ARG A 313 -2.46 -15.11 13.84
N ALA A 314 -1.75 -14.05 13.41
CA ALA A 314 -0.52 -13.61 14.06
C ALA A 314 -0.76 -13.11 15.49
N TRP A 315 -1.91 -12.44 15.77
CA TRP A 315 -2.29 -12.09 17.15
C TRP A 315 -2.52 -13.31 18.03
N PHE A 316 -3.11 -14.40 17.48
CA PHE A 316 -3.34 -15.62 18.21
C PHE A 316 -2.02 -16.33 18.55
N ASP A 317 -1.13 -16.49 17.56
CA ASP A 317 0.18 -17.14 17.75
C ASP A 317 1.10 -16.33 18.68
N LEU A 318 1.08 -15.00 18.57
CA LEU A 318 1.77 -14.13 19.50
C LEU A 318 1.28 -14.31 20.95
N ALA A 319 -0.05 -14.37 21.13
CA ALA A 319 -0.64 -14.59 22.44
C ALA A 319 -0.26 -15.94 23.03
N ALA A 320 -0.19 -17.01 22.20
CA ALA A 320 0.25 -18.32 22.65
C ALA A 320 1.71 -18.30 23.11
N LEU A 321 2.61 -17.65 22.37
CA LEU A 321 4.01 -17.49 22.76
C LEU A 321 4.16 -16.69 24.05
N GLN A 322 3.43 -15.59 24.20
CA GLN A 322 3.42 -14.79 25.42
C GLN A 322 2.92 -15.58 26.64
N GLN A 323 1.91 -16.42 26.42
CA GLN A 323 1.40 -17.31 27.46
C GLN A 323 2.44 -18.39 27.87
N GLU A 324 3.16 -18.97 26.92
CA GLU A 324 4.26 -19.92 27.17
C GLU A 324 5.40 -19.26 27.97
N GLN A 325 5.66 -17.98 27.75
CA GLN A 325 6.68 -17.20 28.49
C GLN A 325 6.20 -16.73 29.87
N GLY A 326 4.92 -16.96 30.20
CA GLY A 326 4.34 -16.47 31.46
C GLY A 326 3.92 -15.01 31.43
N GLU A 327 3.98 -14.35 30.29
CA GLU A 327 3.57 -12.94 30.08
C GLU A 327 2.05 -12.83 29.93
N LEU A 328 1.32 -13.25 30.98
CA LEU A 328 -0.11 -13.48 30.94
C LEU A 328 -0.93 -12.21 30.62
N GLU A 329 -0.50 -11.03 31.06
CA GLU A 329 -1.19 -9.77 30.76
C GLU A 329 -1.12 -9.46 29.26
N GLN A 330 0.06 -9.62 28.66
CA GLN A 330 0.28 -9.40 27.24
C GLN A 330 -0.46 -10.46 26.41
N ALA A 331 -0.39 -11.74 26.80
CA ALA A 331 -1.14 -12.82 26.17
C ALA A 331 -2.64 -12.54 26.14
N ARG A 332 -3.21 -12.12 27.29
CA ARG A 332 -4.63 -11.76 27.38
C ARG A 332 -5.01 -10.60 26.45
N ALA A 333 -4.16 -9.59 26.35
CA ALA A 333 -4.37 -8.45 25.44
C ALA A 333 -4.29 -8.88 23.97
N SER A 334 -3.35 -9.74 23.59
CA SER A 334 -3.17 -10.26 22.23
C SER A 334 -4.32 -11.20 21.82
N TYR A 335 -4.74 -12.11 22.70
CA TYR A 335 -5.94 -12.92 22.45
C TYR A 335 -7.20 -12.06 22.30
N ALA A 336 -7.34 -11.00 23.11
CA ALA A 336 -8.47 -10.07 22.97
C ALA A 336 -8.47 -9.35 21.62
N LYS A 337 -7.30 -9.02 21.05
CA LYS A 337 -7.19 -8.43 19.71
C LYS A 337 -7.62 -9.43 18.61
N ALA A 338 -7.11 -10.67 18.66
CA ALA A 338 -7.50 -11.73 17.75
C ALA A 338 -9.00 -12.07 17.86
N ALA A 339 -9.55 -12.12 19.08
CA ALA A 339 -10.96 -12.38 19.34
C ALA A 339 -11.87 -11.28 18.77
N ARG A 340 -11.48 -10.00 18.88
CA ARG A 340 -12.21 -8.90 18.24
C ARG A 340 -12.29 -9.00 16.73
N GLN A 341 -11.30 -9.61 16.10
CA GLN A 341 -11.27 -9.89 14.66
C GLN A 341 -12.01 -11.19 14.30
N GLY A 342 -12.65 -11.85 15.28
CA GLY A 342 -13.48 -13.03 15.06
C GLY A 342 -12.72 -14.34 14.97
N ASN A 343 -11.44 -14.42 15.33
CA ASN A 343 -10.69 -15.68 15.36
C ASN A 343 -11.32 -16.62 16.38
N ARG A 344 -11.83 -17.76 15.91
CA ARG A 344 -12.55 -18.74 16.73
C ARG A 344 -11.72 -19.28 17.91
N ALA A 345 -10.46 -19.66 17.64
CA ALA A 345 -9.58 -20.18 18.67
C ALA A 345 -9.22 -19.11 19.71
N ALA A 346 -9.00 -17.86 19.26
CA ALA A 346 -8.75 -16.74 20.16
C ALA A 346 -9.96 -16.38 21.03
N LEU A 347 -11.17 -16.46 20.49
CA LEU A 347 -12.41 -16.26 21.27
C LEU A 347 -12.47 -17.26 22.42
N TYR A 348 -12.19 -18.56 22.17
CA TYR A 348 -12.15 -19.56 23.22
C TYR A 348 -11.00 -19.28 24.23
N ALA A 349 -9.76 -19.08 23.76
CA ALA A 349 -8.60 -18.87 24.61
C ALA A 349 -8.77 -17.61 25.48
N TYR A 350 -9.26 -16.51 24.91
CA TYR A 350 -9.57 -15.30 25.68
C TYR A 350 -10.64 -15.55 26.73
N GLY A 351 -11.68 -16.32 26.39
CA GLY A 351 -12.70 -16.75 27.33
C GLY A 351 -12.12 -17.55 28.52
N GLU A 352 -11.18 -18.46 28.27
CA GLU A 352 -10.49 -19.22 29.33
C GLU A 352 -9.64 -18.30 30.22
N MET A 353 -8.88 -17.36 29.65
CA MET A 353 -8.10 -16.39 30.44
C MET A 353 -8.99 -15.52 31.32
N LEU A 354 -10.13 -15.08 30.79
CA LEU A 354 -11.13 -14.32 31.52
C LEU A 354 -11.75 -15.14 32.67
N ARG A 355 -12.08 -16.39 32.42
CA ARG A 355 -12.68 -17.30 33.40
C ARG A 355 -11.71 -17.65 34.54
N LEU A 356 -10.43 -17.84 34.23
CA LEU A 356 -9.39 -18.24 35.17
C LEU A 356 -8.66 -17.07 35.83
N GLY A 357 -8.98 -15.82 35.48
CA GLY A 357 -8.27 -14.65 35.98
C GLY A 357 -6.82 -14.56 35.52
N GLN A 358 -6.46 -15.24 34.42
CA GLN A 358 -5.09 -15.19 33.89
C GLN A 358 -4.83 -13.85 33.21
N GLY A 359 -3.74 -13.19 33.59
CA GLY A 359 -3.38 -11.87 33.08
C GLY A 359 -4.33 -10.73 33.50
N GLY A 360 -5.10 -10.92 34.60
CA GLY A 360 -6.00 -9.92 35.15
C GLY A 360 -7.12 -10.56 35.99
N LYS A 361 -8.08 -9.77 36.42
CA LYS A 361 -9.23 -10.27 37.20
C LYS A 361 -10.14 -11.18 36.38
N GLU A 362 -10.78 -12.12 37.08
CA GLU A 362 -11.85 -12.94 36.50
C GLU A 362 -13.01 -12.07 36.00
N ASP A 363 -13.55 -12.43 34.84
CA ASP A 363 -14.74 -11.80 34.27
C ASP A 363 -15.60 -12.88 33.57
N TYR A 364 -16.45 -13.53 34.35
CA TYR A 364 -17.33 -14.60 33.88
C TYR A 364 -18.36 -14.11 32.86
N ALA A 365 -18.80 -12.85 32.97
CA ALA A 365 -19.79 -12.30 32.03
C ALA A 365 -19.17 -12.10 30.64
N LEU A 366 -17.96 -11.55 30.60
CA LEU A 366 -17.21 -11.39 29.36
C LEU A 366 -16.76 -12.74 28.81
N ALA A 367 -16.33 -13.67 29.66
CA ALA A 367 -15.99 -15.04 29.25
C ALA A 367 -17.17 -15.72 28.52
N LEU A 368 -18.37 -15.69 29.10
CA LEU A 368 -19.59 -16.21 28.45
C LEU A 368 -19.86 -15.56 27.09
N LYS A 369 -19.62 -14.27 26.96
CA LYS A 369 -19.78 -13.56 25.69
C LYS A 369 -18.79 -14.09 24.64
N GLN A 370 -17.53 -14.31 25.01
CA GLN A 370 -16.51 -14.82 24.11
C GLN A 370 -16.81 -16.28 23.72
N TYR A 371 -17.13 -17.13 24.70
CA TYR A 371 -17.51 -18.53 24.43
C TYR A 371 -18.73 -18.63 23.52
N ARG A 372 -19.75 -17.77 23.72
CA ARG A 372 -20.94 -17.75 22.84
C ARG A 372 -20.54 -17.51 21.38
N GLN A 373 -19.65 -16.55 21.13
CA GLN A 373 -19.19 -16.25 19.78
C GLN A 373 -18.41 -17.42 19.18
N ALA A 374 -17.50 -18.05 19.94
CA ALA A 374 -16.78 -19.23 19.50
C ALA A 374 -17.72 -20.44 19.28
N ALA A 375 -18.65 -20.68 20.20
CA ALA A 375 -19.63 -21.77 20.14
C ALA A 375 -20.55 -21.64 18.90
N GLN A 376 -20.95 -20.43 18.55
CA GLN A 376 -21.73 -20.14 17.32
C GLN A 376 -20.93 -20.41 16.05
N GLN A 377 -19.60 -20.34 16.09
CA GLN A 377 -18.70 -20.73 15.01
C GLN A 377 -18.36 -22.25 15.03
N GLY A 378 -19.04 -23.04 15.88
CA GLY A 378 -18.84 -24.47 15.98
C GLY A 378 -17.67 -24.91 16.86
N ASP A 379 -17.17 -24.05 17.76
CA ASP A 379 -16.15 -24.46 18.74
C ASP A 379 -16.76 -25.33 19.84
N ARG A 380 -16.41 -26.59 19.86
CA ARG A 380 -16.97 -27.61 20.81
C ARG A 380 -16.59 -27.32 22.26
N MET A 381 -15.34 -26.90 22.51
CA MET A 381 -14.92 -26.55 23.86
C MET A 381 -15.67 -25.36 24.40
N ALA A 382 -15.90 -24.36 23.55
CA ALA A 382 -16.72 -23.20 23.91
C ALA A 382 -18.21 -23.58 24.14
N GLN A 383 -18.77 -24.51 23.35
CA GLN A 383 -20.11 -25.06 23.59
C GLN A 383 -20.20 -25.76 24.94
N TYR A 384 -19.20 -26.59 25.26
CA TYR A 384 -19.11 -27.26 26.57
C TYR A 384 -19.02 -26.24 27.70
N ARG A 385 -18.12 -25.23 27.61
CA ARG A 385 -18.01 -24.14 28.59
C ARG A 385 -19.29 -23.34 28.76
N MET A 386 -20.00 -23.06 27.66
CA MET A 386 -21.33 -22.43 27.71
C MET A 386 -22.32 -23.25 28.53
N GLY A 387 -22.30 -24.58 28.37
CA GLY A 387 -23.15 -25.49 29.11
C GLY A 387 -22.85 -25.49 30.62
N THR A 388 -21.60 -25.74 30.99
CA THR A 388 -21.18 -25.80 32.40
C THR A 388 -21.39 -24.46 33.14
N MET A 389 -20.95 -23.35 32.55
CA MET A 389 -21.16 -22.03 33.16
C MET A 389 -22.63 -21.62 33.31
N ARG A 390 -23.49 -22.05 32.37
CA ARG A 390 -24.94 -21.81 32.44
C ARG A 390 -25.62 -22.69 33.50
N GLU A 391 -25.07 -23.86 33.79
CA GLU A 391 -25.49 -24.71 34.89
C GLU A 391 -25.07 -24.16 36.24
N GLU A 392 -23.84 -23.72 36.37
CA GLU A 392 -23.26 -23.17 37.60
C GLU A 392 -23.77 -21.74 37.91
N GLY A 393 -24.31 -21.02 36.90
CA GLY A 393 -24.73 -19.64 37.05
C GLY A 393 -23.62 -18.63 37.04
N LEU A 394 -22.47 -18.97 36.43
CA LEU A 394 -21.31 -18.12 36.29
C LEU A 394 -21.47 -17.13 35.13
N GLY A 395 -21.38 -15.85 35.42
CA GLY A 395 -21.47 -14.78 34.42
C GLY A 395 -22.88 -14.51 33.87
N ALA A 396 -23.86 -15.35 34.20
CA ALA A 396 -25.31 -15.16 33.92
C ALA A 396 -26.16 -16.04 34.84
N PRO A 397 -27.43 -15.72 35.07
CA PRO A 397 -28.32 -16.54 35.89
C PRO A 397 -28.34 -18.00 35.42
N ARG A 398 -28.36 -18.93 36.40
CA ARG A 398 -28.44 -20.37 36.15
C ARG A 398 -29.63 -20.69 35.24
N ASN A 399 -29.40 -21.53 34.22
CA ASN A 399 -30.44 -21.95 33.29
C ASN A 399 -30.15 -23.37 32.77
N ARG A 400 -30.80 -24.37 33.35
CA ARG A 400 -30.61 -25.79 33.00
C ARG A 400 -31.03 -26.09 31.57
N VAL A 401 -32.08 -25.48 31.06
CA VAL A 401 -32.53 -25.69 29.67
C VAL A 401 -31.47 -25.25 28.68
N HIS A 402 -30.89 -24.06 28.88
CA HIS A 402 -29.82 -23.56 28.04
C HIS A 402 -28.49 -24.37 28.24
N ALA A 403 -28.19 -24.77 29.48
CA ALA A 403 -27.03 -25.60 29.79
C ALA A 403 -27.09 -26.94 29.02
N TYR A 404 -28.21 -27.67 29.15
CA TYR A 404 -28.44 -28.92 28.44
C TYR A 404 -28.35 -28.75 26.91
N ALA A 405 -28.94 -27.69 26.36
CA ALA A 405 -28.89 -27.43 24.92
C ALA A 405 -27.47 -27.24 24.41
N TRP A 406 -26.62 -26.47 25.12
CA TRP A 406 -25.21 -26.31 24.77
C TRP A 406 -24.38 -27.55 24.92
N LEU A 407 -24.60 -28.36 26.03
CA LEU A 407 -23.93 -29.62 26.23
C LEU A 407 -24.33 -30.63 25.17
N SER A 408 -25.59 -30.65 24.73
CA SER A 408 -26.06 -31.49 23.64
C SER A 408 -25.33 -31.21 22.32
N LEU A 409 -25.12 -29.89 22.01
CA LEU A 409 -24.33 -29.50 20.81
C LEU A 409 -22.89 -29.97 20.92
N ALA A 410 -22.23 -29.77 22.05
CA ALA A 410 -20.84 -30.23 22.27
C ALA A 410 -20.72 -31.76 22.20
N ALA A 411 -21.76 -32.49 22.62
CA ALA A 411 -21.80 -33.94 22.62
C ALA A 411 -22.04 -34.55 21.21
N THR A 412 -22.53 -33.78 20.23
CA THR A 412 -22.94 -34.28 18.90
C THR A 412 -21.80 -35.00 18.17
N GLU A 413 -20.56 -34.55 18.38
CA GLU A 413 -19.36 -35.14 17.76
C GLU A 413 -18.57 -36.04 18.75
N GLY A 414 -19.22 -36.51 19.83
CA GLY A 414 -18.69 -37.55 20.72
C GLY A 414 -17.66 -37.05 21.75
N MET A 415 -17.78 -35.77 22.21
CA MET A 415 -16.97 -35.27 23.32
C MET A 415 -17.43 -35.91 24.64
N PRO A 416 -16.61 -36.81 25.29
CA PRO A 416 -17.03 -37.59 26.44
C PRO A 416 -17.50 -36.73 27.63
N GLU A 417 -16.76 -35.62 27.90
CA GLU A 417 -17.06 -34.72 29.02
C GLU A 417 -18.40 -34.02 28.83
N ALA A 418 -18.74 -33.66 27.58
CA ALA A 418 -20.02 -33.03 27.28
C ALA A 418 -21.18 -34.03 27.35
N VAL A 419 -20.97 -35.29 26.93
CA VAL A 419 -21.95 -36.37 27.07
C VAL A 419 -22.23 -36.60 28.52
N GLN A 420 -21.21 -36.81 29.34
CA GLN A 420 -21.37 -37.03 30.79
C GLN A 420 -22.09 -35.86 31.47
N ALA A 421 -21.63 -34.64 31.26
CA ALA A 421 -22.26 -33.45 31.87
C ALA A 421 -23.73 -33.29 31.44
N ARG A 422 -24.04 -33.57 30.18
CA ARG A 422 -25.42 -33.55 29.67
C ARG A 422 -26.29 -34.60 30.38
N ASP A 423 -25.82 -35.83 30.50
CA ASP A 423 -26.59 -36.93 31.08
C ASP A 423 -26.81 -36.74 32.59
N GLU A 424 -25.78 -36.23 33.30
CA GLU A 424 -25.91 -35.83 34.71
C GLU A 424 -26.95 -34.72 34.89
N LEU A 425 -26.93 -33.72 34.02
CA LEU A 425 -27.89 -32.63 34.05
C LEU A 425 -29.32 -33.09 33.73
N GLU A 426 -29.49 -34.03 32.77
CA GLU A 426 -30.75 -34.61 32.37
C GLU A 426 -31.42 -35.30 33.55
N ALA A 427 -30.65 -36.06 34.35
CA ALA A 427 -31.18 -36.76 35.53
C ALA A 427 -31.73 -35.77 36.59
N ALA A 428 -31.27 -34.53 36.59
CA ALA A 428 -31.74 -33.46 37.50
C ALA A 428 -32.80 -32.53 36.92
N MET A 429 -33.31 -32.79 35.68
CA MET A 429 -34.31 -32.00 34.97
C MET A 429 -35.67 -32.71 34.89
N THR A 430 -36.71 -31.91 34.77
CA THR A 430 -38.04 -32.45 34.46
C THR A 430 -38.19 -32.80 32.98
N LYS A 431 -39.04 -33.77 32.63
CA LYS A 431 -39.33 -34.15 31.23
C LYS A 431 -39.71 -32.98 30.32
N PRO A 432 -40.51 -31.98 30.75
CA PRO A 432 -40.78 -30.81 29.95
C PRO A 432 -39.53 -29.93 29.66
N GLU A 433 -38.67 -29.76 30.67
CA GLU A 433 -37.41 -28.99 30.51
C GLU A 433 -36.48 -29.67 29.52
N VAL A 434 -36.32 -31.02 29.61
CA VAL A 434 -35.51 -31.77 28.66
C VAL A 434 -36.05 -31.63 27.23
N LYS A 435 -37.37 -31.75 27.02
CA LYS A 435 -37.98 -31.60 25.71
C LYS A 435 -37.78 -30.18 25.15
N GLN A 436 -37.86 -29.15 26.02
CA GLN A 436 -37.60 -27.76 25.64
C GLN A 436 -36.13 -27.58 25.23
N ALA A 437 -35.21 -28.16 25.98
CA ALA A 437 -33.75 -28.06 25.72
C ALA A 437 -33.35 -28.77 24.42
N GLN A 438 -33.95 -29.95 24.14
CA GLN A 438 -33.74 -30.66 22.88
C GLN A 438 -34.17 -29.83 21.66
N LYS A 439 -35.38 -29.25 21.71
CA LYS A 439 -35.85 -28.36 20.65
C LYS A 439 -34.92 -27.15 20.46
N LEU A 440 -34.38 -26.63 21.56
CA LEU A 440 -33.47 -25.50 21.51
C LEU A 440 -32.12 -25.86 20.86
N SER A 441 -31.57 -27.02 21.22
CA SER A 441 -30.32 -27.49 20.60
C SER A 441 -30.49 -27.81 19.11
N GLU A 442 -31.61 -28.41 18.69
CA GLU A 442 -31.93 -28.64 17.27
C GLU A 442 -32.01 -27.30 16.50
N HIS A 443 -32.70 -26.30 17.09
CA HIS A 443 -32.79 -24.97 16.47
C HIS A 443 -31.42 -24.29 16.33
N TRP A 444 -30.54 -24.40 17.31
CA TRP A 444 -29.20 -23.83 17.24
C TRP A 444 -28.32 -24.59 16.27
N PHE A 445 -28.39 -25.94 16.26
CA PHE A 445 -27.65 -26.77 15.31
C PHE A 445 -27.95 -26.40 13.86
N GLY A 446 -29.21 -26.20 13.51
CA GLY A 446 -29.61 -25.75 12.17
C GLY A 446 -29.12 -24.36 11.75
N LYS A 447 -28.62 -23.56 12.69
CA LYS A 447 -28.06 -22.21 12.43
C LYS A 447 -26.54 -22.15 12.45
N MET A 448 -25.88 -23.23 12.85
CA MET A 448 -24.43 -23.27 12.89
C MET A 448 -23.84 -23.56 11.49
N PRO A 449 -22.65 -23.01 11.17
CA PRO A 449 -21.97 -23.40 9.96
C PRO A 449 -21.69 -24.92 9.98
N SER A 450 -21.93 -25.57 8.85
CA SER A 450 -21.56 -26.99 8.70
C SER A 450 -20.10 -27.18 9.08
N PRO A 451 -19.71 -28.29 9.78
CA PRO A 451 -18.31 -28.51 10.08
C PRO A 451 -17.53 -28.55 8.76
N VAL A 452 -16.57 -27.63 8.63
CA VAL A 452 -15.69 -27.54 7.46
C VAL A 452 -14.81 -28.79 7.46
N GLY A 453 -14.98 -29.63 6.45
CA GLY A 453 -14.01 -30.68 6.17
C GLY A 453 -14.60 -32.04 5.93
N LYS A 454 -15.30 -32.24 4.83
CA LYS A 454 -15.24 -33.47 4.02
C LYS A 454 -15.08 -33.02 2.57
N SER A 455 -13.86 -32.72 2.16
CA SER A 455 -13.44 -32.75 0.77
C SER A 455 -11.95 -33.03 0.75
#